data_d524bef25fbd276e242a812d802ad005
#
_entry.id   d524bef25fbd276e242a812d802ad005
#
_cell.length_a   1.000
_cell.length_b   1.000
_cell.length_c   1.000
_cell.angle_alpha   90.00
_cell.angle_beta   90.00
_cell.angle_gamma   90.00
#
_symmetry.space_group_name_H-M   'P 1'
#
loop_
_entity.id
_entity.type
_entity.pdbx_description
1 polymer ?
#
loop_
_entity_poly.entity_id
_entity_poly.type
_entity_poly.pdbx_seq_one_letter_code
_entity_poly.pdbx_strand_id
1 'polypeptide(L)'
;PIAGIKEANRQKGFVFWNHPNWEAHRKDGIARLDPVHIDLIEGKLLHGIEVVNHITFSEEAIDIALENDLTMIGTSDIHKLTAWDFDIPQGVFLKAVHLYIHSYKKLF
;
A
#
# COMPACT_ATOMS: atom_id res chain seq x y z
N PRO A 1 14.49 4.38 11.09
CA PRO A 1 13.36 4.36 10.14
C PRO A 1 12.60 5.69 10.11
N ILE A 2 12.13 6.21 11.23
CA ILE A 2 11.37 7.48 11.29
C ILE A 2 12.19 8.67 10.78
N ALA A 3 13.48 8.74 11.11
CA ALA A 3 14.36 9.79 10.62
C ALA A 3 14.45 9.80 9.08
N GLY A 4 14.54 8.62 8.46
CA GLY A 4 14.52 8.49 7.00
C GLY A 4 13.20 8.92 6.36
N ILE A 5 12.08 8.59 6.99
CA ILE A 5 10.74 9.01 6.55
C ILE A 5 10.61 10.54 6.61
N LYS A 6 11.06 11.15 7.70
CA LYS A 6 11.06 12.61 7.85
C LYS A 6 11.96 13.29 6.81
N GLU A 7 13.14 12.72 6.55
CA GLU A 7 14.04 13.26 5.53
C GLU A 7 13.46 13.12 4.11
N ALA A 8 12.85 11.98 3.78
CA ALA A 8 12.15 11.83 2.51
C ALA A 8 11.04 12.87 2.32
N ASN A 9 10.26 13.12 3.38
CA ASN A 9 9.23 14.17 3.37
C ASN A 9 9.84 15.57 3.21
N ARG A 10 10.95 15.87 3.87
CA ARG A 10 11.67 17.14 3.73
C ARG A 10 12.09 17.39 2.27
N GLN A 11 12.45 16.34 1.56
CA GLN A 11 12.80 16.37 0.14
C GLN A 11 11.57 16.31 -0.79
N LYS A 12 10.35 16.37 -0.24
CA LYS A 12 9.08 16.23 -0.98
C LYS A 12 8.93 14.89 -1.67
N GLY A 13 9.54 13.83 -1.11
CA GLY A 13 9.41 12.45 -1.55
C GLY A 13 8.02 11.89 -1.22
N PHE A 14 7.55 10.97 -2.06
CA PHE A 14 6.33 10.21 -1.81
C PHE A 14 6.68 8.99 -0.95
N VAL A 15 6.12 8.92 0.25
CA VAL A 15 6.33 7.80 1.19
C VAL A 15 5.10 6.91 1.20
N PHE A 16 5.30 5.63 0.99
CA PHE A 16 4.22 4.66 1.05
C PHE A 16 4.60 3.42 1.87
N TRP A 17 3.61 2.77 2.41
CA TRP A 17 3.74 1.53 3.16
C TRP A 17 3.63 0.34 2.19
N ASN A 18 4.75 -0.36 1.99
CA ASN A 18 4.81 -1.51 1.11
C ASN A 18 4.41 -2.81 1.83
N HIS A 19 3.88 -3.77 1.09
CA HIS A 19 3.43 -5.10 1.50
C HIS A 19 2.87 -5.17 2.95
N PRO A 20 1.80 -4.40 3.27
CA PRO A 20 1.29 -4.27 4.64
C PRO A 20 0.75 -5.58 5.22
N ASN A 21 0.47 -6.56 4.39
CA ASN A 21 -0.02 -7.89 4.74
C ASN A 21 1.04 -9.00 4.63
N TRP A 22 2.33 -8.64 4.49
CA TRP A 22 3.40 -9.62 4.34
C TRP A 22 3.52 -10.52 5.59
N GLU A 23 3.45 -11.85 5.37
CA GLU A 23 3.40 -12.85 6.44
C GLU A 23 4.62 -12.85 7.37
N ALA A 24 5.78 -12.35 6.90
CA ALA A 24 6.94 -12.15 7.77
C ALA A 24 6.67 -11.17 8.92
N HIS A 25 5.78 -10.20 8.71
CA HIS A 25 5.40 -9.20 9.71
C HIS A 25 3.97 -9.41 10.24
N ARG A 26 3.13 -10.06 9.47
CA ARG A 26 1.71 -10.36 9.77
C ARG A 26 1.44 -11.84 9.53
N LYS A 27 1.57 -12.66 10.57
CA LYS A 27 1.44 -14.12 10.45
C LYS A 27 0.09 -14.60 9.87
N ASP A 28 -0.95 -13.80 10.02
CA ASP A 28 -2.28 -14.07 9.46
C ASP A 28 -2.51 -13.42 8.08
N GLY A 29 -1.51 -12.72 7.54
CA GLY A 29 -1.61 -12.06 6.25
C GLY A 29 -2.59 -10.87 6.20
N ILE A 30 -2.96 -10.31 7.35
CA ILE A 30 -3.94 -9.23 7.46
C ILE A 30 -3.23 -7.91 7.79
N ALA A 31 -3.40 -6.90 6.93
CA ALA A 31 -2.88 -5.56 7.19
C ALA A 31 -3.63 -4.88 8.34
N ARG A 32 -2.88 -4.27 9.26
CA ARG A 32 -3.43 -3.51 10.40
C ARG A 32 -2.56 -2.29 10.69
N LEU A 33 -3.21 -1.23 11.14
CA LEU A 33 -2.49 -0.06 11.64
C LEU A 33 -1.90 -0.35 13.03
N ASP A 34 -0.59 -0.23 13.13
CA ASP A 34 0.10 -0.14 14.41
C ASP A 34 0.23 1.33 14.83
N PRO A 35 0.55 1.64 16.11
CA PRO A 35 0.68 3.03 16.56
C PRO A 35 1.60 3.88 15.70
N VAL A 36 2.72 3.32 15.21
CA VAL A 36 3.65 4.03 14.32
C VAL A 36 2.99 4.46 13.01
N HIS A 37 2.10 3.64 12.44
CA HIS A 37 1.39 3.99 11.21
C HIS A 37 0.40 5.13 11.47
N ILE A 38 -0.30 5.09 12.59
CA ILE A 38 -1.24 6.14 13.00
C ILE A 38 -0.50 7.46 13.15
N ASP A 39 0.63 7.48 13.87
CA ASP A 39 1.46 8.68 14.04
C ASP A 39 1.95 9.25 12.70
N LEU A 40 2.34 8.39 11.76
CA LEU A 40 2.78 8.80 10.43
C LEU A 40 1.64 9.38 9.59
N ILE A 41 0.45 8.82 9.70
CA ILE A 41 -0.75 9.31 9.01
C ILE A 41 -1.18 10.67 9.59
N GLU A 42 -1.29 10.78 10.91
CA GLU A 42 -1.65 12.03 11.59
C GLU A 42 -0.62 13.13 11.32
N GLY A 43 0.66 12.79 11.28
CA GLY A 43 1.74 13.70 10.93
C GLY A 43 1.84 14.03 9.44
N LYS A 44 0.99 13.45 8.57
CA LYS A 44 1.04 13.59 7.11
C LYS A 44 2.39 13.19 6.50
N LEU A 45 3.02 12.20 7.11
CA LEU A 45 4.32 11.66 6.69
C LEU A 45 4.19 10.39 5.83
N LEU A 46 3.01 9.77 5.81
CA LEU A 46 2.65 8.62 5.00
C LEU A 46 1.62 9.05 3.96
N HIS A 47 1.89 8.78 2.68
CA HIS A 47 1.09 9.27 1.56
C HIS A 47 0.35 8.17 0.82
N GLY A 48 0.83 6.93 0.90
CA GLY A 48 0.25 5.81 0.19
C GLY A 48 0.41 4.48 0.91
N ILE A 49 -0.29 3.48 0.40
CA ILE A 49 -0.24 2.10 0.87
C ILE A 49 -0.34 1.15 -0.32
N GLU A 50 0.45 0.10 -0.29
CA GLU A 50 0.43 -0.93 -1.31
C GLU A 50 -0.74 -1.89 -1.08
N VAL A 51 -1.63 -1.99 -2.04
CA VAL A 51 -2.81 -2.88 -2.00
C VAL A 51 -2.63 -4.14 -2.82
N VAL A 52 -1.75 -4.08 -3.82
CA VAL A 52 -1.32 -5.22 -4.64
C VAL A 52 0.20 -5.28 -4.65
N ASN A 53 0.76 -6.43 -4.28
CA ASN A 53 2.18 -6.72 -4.37
C ASN A 53 2.34 -8.06 -5.07
N HIS A 54 2.88 -8.07 -6.30
CA HIS A 54 3.03 -9.25 -7.15
C HIS A 54 1.70 -10.04 -7.27
N ILE A 55 1.60 -11.20 -6.61
CA ILE A 55 0.39 -12.05 -6.61
C ILE A 55 -0.51 -11.83 -5.39
N THR A 56 -0.12 -10.98 -4.45
CA THR A 56 -0.88 -10.75 -3.22
C THR A 56 -1.78 -9.53 -3.36
N PHE A 57 -2.93 -9.60 -2.71
CA PHE A 57 -3.94 -8.55 -2.68
C PHE A 57 -4.46 -8.40 -1.25
N SER A 58 -4.58 -7.17 -0.76
CA SER A 58 -5.07 -6.89 0.59
C SER A 58 -6.32 -6.00 0.55
N GLU A 59 -7.47 -6.58 0.92
CA GLU A 59 -8.72 -5.83 1.06
C GLU A 59 -8.62 -4.84 2.24
N GLU A 60 -7.97 -5.25 3.34
CA GLU A 60 -7.78 -4.43 4.51
C GLU A 60 -6.90 -3.20 4.22
N ALA A 61 -5.91 -3.33 3.33
CA ALA A 61 -5.10 -2.20 2.89
C ALA A 61 -5.94 -1.17 2.10
N ILE A 62 -6.93 -1.61 1.36
CA ILE A 62 -7.89 -0.72 0.68
C ILE A 62 -8.73 0.03 1.69
N ASP A 63 -9.27 -0.65 2.71
CA ASP A 63 -10.04 -0.01 3.77
C ASP A 63 -9.20 1.04 4.52
N ILE A 64 -7.95 0.69 4.87
CA ILE A 64 -7.01 1.62 5.49
C ILE A 64 -6.77 2.85 4.59
N ALA A 65 -6.57 2.64 3.29
CA ALA A 65 -6.37 3.73 2.35
C ALA A 65 -7.56 4.68 2.27
N LEU A 66 -8.77 4.13 2.20
CA LEU A 66 -10.01 4.91 2.11
C LEU A 66 -10.30 5.69 3.39
N GLU A 67 -10.11 5.06 4.55
CA GLU A 67 -10.35 5.69 5.85
C GLU A 67 -9.35 6.81 6.18
N ASN A 68 -8.15 6.75 5.62
CA ASN A 68 -7.04 7.65 5.94
C ASN A 68 -6.57 8.52 4.77
N ASP A 69 -7.30 8.52 3.66
CA ASP A 69 -6.97 9.31 2.45
C ASP A 69 -5.55 9.03 1.92
N LEU A 70 -5.18 7.74 1.88
CA LEU A 70 -3.90 7.30 1.33
C LEU A 70 -4.05 6.89 -0.13
N THR A 71 -3.01 7.18 -0.92
CA THR A 71 -2.94 6.73 -2.31
C THR A 71 -2.76 5.21 -2.36
N MET A 72 -3.59 4.51 -3.12
CA MET A 72 -3.45 3.07 -3.35
C MET A 72 -2.40 2.78 -4.41
N ILE A 73 -1.52 1.82 -4.14
CA ILE A 73 -0.40 1.45 -5.01
C ILE A 73 -0.46 -0.03 -5.33
N GLY A 74 -0.20 -0.38 -6.60
CA GLY A 74 0.06 -1.75 -7.02
C GLY A 74 1.49 -1.87 -7.55
N THR A 75 2.20 -2.92 -7.15
CA THR A 75 3.57 -3.20 -7.59
C THR A 75 3.73 -4.64 -8.08
N SER A 76 4.80 -4.86 -8.82
CA SER A 76 5.21 -6.19 -9.30
C SER A 76 6.24 -6.86 -8.40
N ASP A 77 6.72 -6.17 -7.36
CA ASP A 77 7.75 -6.64 -6.44
C ASP A 77 9.08 -7.03 -7.13
N ILE A 78 9.44 -6.33 -8.19
CA ILE A 78 10.67 -6.59 -8.95
C ILE A 78 11.90 -6.17 -8.14
N HIS A 79 12.82 -7.12 -7.94
CA HIS A 79 14.06 -6.91 -7.19
C HIS A 79 15.33 -6.86 -8.07
N LYS A 80 15.24 -7.20 -9.36
CA LYS A 80 16.38 -7.26 -10.29
C LYS A 80 16.01 -6.63 -11.62
N LEU A 81 16.98 -5.97 -12.26
CA LEU A 81 16.80 -5.36 -13.58
C LEU A 81 16.39 -6.36 -14.67
N THR A 82 16.69 -7.64 -14.50
CA THR A 82 16.36 -8.72 -15.44
C THR A 82 15.17 -9.57 -15.03
N ALA A 83 14.57 -9.29 -13.87
CA ALA A 83 13.39 -9.99 -13.40
C ALA A 83 12.13 -9.30 -13.94
N TRP A 84 11.91 -9.38 -15.24
CA TRP A 84 10.74 -8.88 -15.95
C TRP A 84 9.56 -9.82 -15.78
N ASP A 85 9.29 -10.25 -14.55
CA ASP A 85 8.14 -11.07 -14.27
C ASP A 85 6.95 -10.14 -14.01
N PHE A 86 6.35 -9.67 -15.10
CA PHE A 86 5.18 -8.79 -15.07
C PHE A 86 3.86 -9.55 -14.93
N ASP A 87 3.91 -10.85 -14.67
CA ASP A 87 2.73 -11.68 -14.53
C ASP A 87 2.06 -11.50 -13.16
N ILE A 88 1.64 -10.25 -12.87
CA ILE A 88 0.58 -10.05 -11.88
C ILE A 88 -0.66 -10.72 -12.47
N PRO A 89 -1.24 -11.74 -11.80
CA PRO A 89 -2.44 -12.36 -12.31
C PRO A 89 -3.50 -11.28 -12.56
N GLN A 90 -3.95 -11.17 -13.80
CA GLN A 90 -4.92 -10.14 -14.21
C GLN A 90 -6.12 -10.05 -13.27
N GLY A 91 -6.54 -11.19 -12.71
CA GLY A 91 -7.64 -11.24 -11.76
C GLY A 91 -7.39 -10.46 -10.47
N VAL A 92 -6.16 -10.43 -9.96
CA VAL A 92 -5.79 -9.68 -8.75
C VAL A 92 -5.79 -8.18 -9.06
N PHE A 93 -5.19 -7.78 -10.18
CA PHE A 93 -5.17 -6.39 -10.61
C PHE A 93 -6.58 -5.85 -10.90
N LEU A 94 -7.39 -6.59 -11.65
CA LEU A 94 -8.76 -6.21 -11.96
C LEU A 94 -9.62 -6.10 -10.70
N LYS A 95 -9.43 -7.00 -9.72
CA LYS A 95 -10.13 -6.92 -8.43
C LYS A 95 -9.76 -5.65 -7.67
N ALA A 96 -8.48 -5.30 -7.60
CA ALA A 96 -8.02 -4.08 -6.94
C ALA A 96 -8.58 -2.82 -7.60
N VAL A 97 -8.55 -2.76 -8.93
CA VAL A 97 -9.11 -1.64 -9.71
C VAL A 97 -10.62 -1.54 -9.54
N HIS A 98 -11.33 -2.67 -9.57
CA HIS A 98 -12.78 -2.72 -9.37
C HIS A 98 -13.17 -2.19 -7.99
N LEU A 99 -12.50 -2.62 -6.94
CA LEU A 99 -12.75 -2.16 -5.57
C LEU A 99 -12.43 -0.68 -5.41
N TYR A 100 -11.34 -0.20 -6.02
CA TYR A 100 -11.00 1.21 -6.04
C TYR A 100 -12.11 2.05 -6.69
N ILE A 101 -12.54 1.70 -7.90
CA ILE A 101 -13.59 2.42 -8.62
C ILE A 101 -14.92 2.39 -7.86
N HIS A 102 -15.28 1.24 -7.29
CA HIS A 102 -16.53 1.09 -6.54
C HIS A 102 -16.52 1.93 -5.26
N SER A 103 -15.41 1.94 -4.54
CA SER A 103 -15.25 2.74 -3.33
C SER A 103 -15.21 4.23 -3.62
N TYR A 104 -14.54 4.64 -4.71
CA TYR A 104 -14.51 6.03 -5.18
C TYR A 104 -15.92 6.53 -5.53
N LYS A 105 -16.74 5.72 -6.18
CA LYS A 105 -18.13 6.04 -6.49
C LYS A 105 -19.03 6.20 -5.26
N LYS A 106 -18.70 5.56 -4.14
CA LYS A 106 -19.42 5.73 -2.87
C LYS A 106 -19.07 7.01 -2.14
N LEU A 107 -17.90 7.61 -2.41
CA LEU A 107 -17.44 8.86 -1.82
C LEU A 107 -18.02 10.10 -2.51
N PHE A 108 -18.52 9.94 -3.71
CA PHE A 108 -19.13 10.98 -4.55
C PHE A 108 -20.56 10.60 -4.94
#